data_2be7c114dd1dfb5b0d15df504b4cc285
#
_entry.id   2be7c114dd1dfb5b0d15df504b4cc285
#
_cell.length_a   1.000
_cell.length_b   1.000
_cell.length_c   1.000
_cell.angle_alpha   90.00
_cell.angle_beta   90.00
_cell.angle_gamma   90.00
#
_symmetry.space_group_name_H-M   'P 1'
#
loop_
_entity.id
_entity.type
_entity.pdbx_description
1 polymer ?
#
loop_
_entity_poly.entity_id
_entity_poly.type
_entity_poly.pdbx_seq_one_letter_code
_entity_poly.pdbx_strand_id
1 'polypeptide(L)'
;MPELCAAAAHTAAGSDAAAHAIMTTDTVKKELAVETVIGGKTVRMGGIAKGSGMIHPNMGTMLCFLTTDCAISSEMIKSALLETVQVSFNRISVDGDTSTNDTCCVLANGLAGNPVITEKGPDYDAFVEALRALCVELAKKMASDGEGATHLITCTVTGAGSEQSAETVAKSVIGSALTKAAIFGADANWGRVLCAMGYSGEDFNPDKVDAVSYTHLTLPTTPYV
;
A
#
# COMPACT_ATOMS: atom_id res chain seq x y z
N MET A 1 5.35 -1.25 31.02
CA MET A 1 5.19 0.09 30.39
C MET A 1 6.29 1.08 30.82
N PRO A 2 6.57 1.40 32.12
CA PRO A 2 7.65 2.33 32.46
C PRO A 2 9.03 1.92 31.92
N GLU A 3 9.36 0.63 31.95
CA GLU A 3 10.62 0.09 31.43
C GLU A 3 10.76 0.23 29.92
N LEU A 4 9.67 0.04 29.16
CA LEU A 4 9.66 0.25 27.71
C LEU A 4 9.87 1.73 27.36
N CYS A 5 9.21 2.63 28.10
CA CYS A 5 9.41 4.07 27.90
C CYS A 5 10.84 4.51 28.25
N ALA A 6 11.46 3.92 29.29
CA ALA A 6 12.83 4.19 29.66
C ALA A 6 13.86 3.64 28.66
N ALA A 7 13.53 2.56 27.96
CA ALA A 7 14.36 1.95 26.93
C ALA A 7 14.17 2.58 25.54
N ALA A 8 13.15 3.42 25.36
CA ALA A 8 12.89 4.07 24.08
C ALA A 8 14.05 4.98 23.68
N ALA A 9 14.56 4.80 22.46
CA ALA A 9 15.67 5.59 21.94
C ALA A 9 15.27 6.27 20.63
N HIS A 10 15.38 7.59 20.57
CA HIS A 10 15.16 8.38 19.37
C HIS A 10 16.40 8.38 18.47
N THR A 11 16.75 7.21 17.94
CA THR A 11 17.94 6.97 17.12
C THR A 11 17.62 6.09 15.92
N ALA A 12 18.48 6.11 14.89
CA ALA A 12 18.36 5.21 13.75
C ALA A 12 18.39 3.72 14.17
N ALA A 13 19.22 3.35 15.16
CA ALA A 13 19.27 2.00 15.71
C ALA A 13 17.95 1.63 16.43
N GLY A 14 17.32 2.58 17.14
CA GLY A 14 16.03 2.35 17.77
C GLY A 14 14.91 2.15 16.75
N SER A 15 14.91 2.92 15.66
CA SER A 15 13.97 2.72 14.53
C SER A 15 14.15 1.35 13.87
N ASP A 16 15.40 1.00 13.58
CA ASP A 16 15.75 -0.30 12.98
C ASP A 16 15.29 -1.47 13.87
N ALA A 17 15.58 -1.38 15.17
CA ALA A 17 15.15 -2.39 16.15
C ALA A 17 13.62 -2.52 16.23
N ALA A 18 12.88 -1.41 16.17
CA ALA A 18 11.42 -1.43 16.18
C ALA A 18 10.85 -2.08 14.91
N ALA A 19 11.42 -1.77 13.73
CA ALA A 19 11.00 -2.36 12.47
C ALA A 19 11.25 -3.88 12.43
N HIS A 20 12.35 -4.36 13.00
CA HIS A 20 12.63 -5.80 13.14
C HIS A 20 11.73 -6.47 14.19
N ALA A 21 11.46 -5.81 15.31
CA ALA A 21 10.72 -6.40 16.42
C ALA A 21 9.26 -6.73 16.09
N ILE A 22 8.64 -6.04 15.11
CA ILE A 22 7.26 -6.33 14.68
C ILE A 22 7.17 -7.45 13.64
N MET A 23 8.29 -7.88 13.04
CA MET A 23 8.31 -8.94 12.04
C MET A 23 7.92 -10.29 12.65
N THR A 24 7.27 -11.14 11.84
CA THR A 24 6.94 -12.53 12.18
C THR A 24 7.54 -13.49 11.14
N THR A 25 6.84 -13.69 10.04
CA THR A 25 7.29 -14.49 8.89
C THR A 25 7.92 -13.63 7.80
N ASP A 26 7.93 -12.32 7.99
CA ASP A 26 8.60 -11.36 7.11
C ASP A 26 10.09 -11.70 6.96
N THR A 27 10.62 -11.63 5.73
CA THR A 27 12.04 -11.88 5.46
C THR A 27 12.86 -10.60 5.45
N VAL A 28 12.22 -9.46 5.21
CA VAL A 28 12.84 -8.13 5.20
C VAL A 28 11.99 -7.12 5.97
N LYS A 29 12.67 -6.21 6.68
CA LYS A 29 11.97 -5.09 7.33
C LYS A 29 11.38 -4.15 6.30
N LYS A 30 10.24 -3.58 6.62
CA LYS A 30 9.54 -2.62 5.79
C LYS A 30 9.46 -1.29 6.52
N GLU A 31 10.35 -0.40 6.14
CA GLU A 31 10.38 0.97 6.63
C GLU A 31 10.57 1.95 5.48
N LEU A 32 10.03 3.15 5.62
CA LEU A 32 10.14 4.22 4.64
C LEU A 32 9.87 5.57 5.31
N ALA A 33 10.42 6.63 4.75
CA ALA A 33 10.11 8.00 5.12
C ALA A 33 9.96 8.86 3.88
N VAL A 34 9.11 9.88 3.99
CA VAL A 34 8.86 10.88 2.93
C VAL A 34 8.86 12.28 3.54
N GLU A 35 9.16 13.27 2.72
CA GLU A 35 9.04 14.69 3.05
C GLU A 35 8.11 15.40 2.09
N THR A 36 7.38 16.39 2.59
CA THR A 36 6.56 17.30 1.78
C THR A 36 6.59 18.71 2.37
N VAL A 37 6.04 19.69 1.65
CA VAL A 37 5.91 21.06 2.15
C VAL A 37 4.44 21.38 2.39
N ILE A 38 4.10 21.79 3.61
CA ILE A 38 2.74 22.13 4.02
C ILE A 38 2.80 23.49 4.76
N GLY A 39 2.00 24.45 4.30
CA GLY A 39 2.00 25.80 4.88
C GLY A 39 3.39 26.45 4.90
N GLY A 40 4.24 26.16 3.89
CA GLY A 40 5.61 26.66 3.79
C GLY A 40 6.60 26.01 4.77
N LYS A 41 6.24 24.92 5.45
CA LYS A 41 7.09 24.16 6.38
C LYS A 41 7.37 22.77 5.81
N THR A 42 8.59 22.27 6.00
CA THR A 42 8.91 20.88 5.72
C THR A 42 8.25 19.97 6.74
N VAL A 43 7.42 19.07 6.26
CA VAL A 43 6.75 18.05 7.07
C VAL A 43 7.35 16.69 6.70
N ARG A 44 7.64 15.87 7.70
CA ARG A 44 8.18 14.52 7.57
C ARG A 44 7.17 13.49 8.02
N MET A 45 7.13 12.39 7.28
CA MET A 45 6.35 11.22 7.64
C MET A 45 7.23 9.99 7.56
N GLY A 46 7.15 9.13 8.55
CA GLY A 46 7.83 7.85 8.56
C GLY A 46 6.87 6.72 8.89
N GLY A 47 7.18 5.52 8.42
CA GLY A 47 6.36 4.36 8.70
C GLY A 47 7.16 3.07 8.74
N ILE A 48 6.73 2.17 9.60
CA ILE A 48 7.13 0.77 9.65
C ILE A 48 5.91 -0.11 9.44
N ALA A 49 6.08 -1.19 8.69
CA ALA A 49 5.00 -2.13 8.44
C ALA A 49 5.51 -3.57 8.52
N LYS A 50 4.62 -4.50 8.84
CA LYS A 50 4.88 -5.93 8.77
C LYS A 50 3.69 -6.68 8.19
N GLY A 51 3.97 -7.78 7.52
CA GLY A 51 3.05 -8.73 6.96
C GLY A 51 3.65 -9.44 5.76
N SER A 52 3.50 -10.76 5.69
CA SER A 52 3.96 -11.60 4.59
C SER A 52 3.02 -12.78 4.31
N GLY A 53 2.17 -13.18 5.25
CA GLY A 53 1.10 -14.16 5.11
C GLY A 53 -0.21 -13.67 5.71
N MET A 54 -1.32 -14.29 5.32
CA MET A 54 -2.69 -13.89 5.64
C MET A 54 -2.94 -12.42 5.24
N ILE A 55 -2.55 -12.11 3.99
CA ILE A 55 -2.65 -10.77 3.41
C ILE A 55 -3.65 -10.78 2.24
N HIS A 56 -4.86 -10.42 2.54
CA HIS A 56 -5.91 -10.04 1.61
C HIS A 56 -6.77 -8.99 2.29
N PRO A 57 -6.29 -7.73 2.38
CA PRO A 57 -6.96 -6.73 3.19
C PRO A 57 -8.36 -6.41 2.66
N ASN A 58 -9.29 -6.66 3.45
CA ASN A 58 -10.54 -6.03 3.77
C ASN A 58 -10.54 -5.99 5.30
N MET A 59 -9.32 -5.77 5.83
CA MET A 59 -8.74 -5.92 7.17
C MET A 59 -8.08 -7.31 7.40
N GLY A 60 -6.76 -7.47 7.28
CA GLY A 60 -5.96 -8.71 7.42
C GLY A 60 -4.72 -8.56 8.33
N THR A 61 -3.85 -9.56 8.54
CA THR A 61 -2.76 -9.65 9.56
C THR A 61 -1.59 -8.67 9.35
N MET A 62 -1.85 -7.48 8.87
CA MET A 62 -0.85 -6.43 8.76
C MET A 62 -0.80 -5.54 10.01
N LEU A 63 0.38 -5.11 10.36
CA LEU A 63 0.58 -3.98 11.26
C LEU A 63 1.31 -2.88 10.52
N CYS A 64 0.80 -1.66 10.62
CA CYS A 64 1.44 -0.47 10.05
C CYS A 64 1.37 0.68 11.06
N PHE A 65 2.54 1.19 11.41
CA PHE A 65 2.68 2.30 12.34
C PHE A 65 3.32 3.47 11.60
N LEU A 66 2.56 4.56 11.45
CA LEU A 66 2.97 5.77 10.77
C LEU A 66 3.13 6.90 11.78
N THR A 67 4.15 7.71 11.60
CA THR A 67 4.41 8.89 12.44
C THR A 67 4.65 10.10 11.55
N THR A 68 4.26 11.28 12.03
CA THR A 68 4.53 12.55 11.34
C THR A 68 4.72 13.68 12.36
N ASP A 69 5.51 14.67 11.98
CA ASP A 69 5.64 15.93 12.70
C ASP A 69 4.61 16.99 12.28
N CYS A 70 3.69 16.66 11.36
CA CYS A 70 2.64 17.54 10.90
C CYS A 70 1.69 17.99 12.01
N ALA A 71 1.32 19.26 12.00
CA ALA A 71 0.20 19.78 12.81
C ALA A 71 -1.11 19.55 12.02
N ILE A 72 -1.91 18.58 12.46
CA ILE A 72 -3.17 18.17 11.81
C ILE A 72 -4.18 17.72 12.88
N SER A 73 -5.45 18.04 12.70
CA SER A 73 -6.49 17.62 13.62
C SER A 73 -6.76 16.10 13.52
N SER A 74 -7.26 15.53 14.62
CA SER A 74 -7.62 14.09 14.67
C SER A 74 -8.69 13.69 13.66
N GLU A 75 -9.58 14.61 13.30
CA GLU A 75 -10.60 14.40 12.28
C GLU A 75 -9.97 14.32 10.88
N MET A 76 -9.10 15.26 10.55
CA MET A 76 -8.44 15.30 9.24
C MET A 76 -7.46 14.15 9.06
N ILE A 77 -6.69 13.79 10.08
CA ILE A 77 -5.76 12.66 10.00
C ILE A 77 -6.51 11.33 9.82
N LYS A 78 -7.67 11.17 10.47
CA LYS A 78 -8.54 10.01 10.26
C LYS A 78 -9.10 9.96 8.85
N SER A 79 -9.58 11.08 8.31
CA SER A 79 -10.07 11.18 6.92
C SER A 79 -8.96 10.81 5.93
N ALA A 80 -7.75 11.39 6.10
CA ALA A 80 -6.60 11.12 5.26
C ALA A 80 -6.19 9.64 5.28
N LEU A 81 -6.18 9.01 6.47
CA LEU A 81 -5.84 7.61 6.61
C LEU A 81 -6.87 6.72 5.90
N LEU A 82 -8.17 6.96 6.09
CA LEU A 82 -9.22 6.20 5.43
C LEU A 82 -9.16 6.30 3.90
N GLU A 83 -8.93 7.50 3.36
CA GLU A 83 -8.74 7.70 1.92
C GLU A 83 -7.50 6.94 1.41
N THR A 84 -6.42 6.96 2.17
CA THR A 84 -5.14 6.37 1.76
C THR A 84 -5.14 4.85 1.81
N VAL A 85 -5.73 4.22 2.83
CA VAL A 85 -5.72 2.75 2.95
C VAL A 85 -6.51 2.08 1.83
N GLN A 86 -7.55 2.75 1.29
CA GLN A 86 -8.33 2.23 0.17
C GLN A 86 -7.49 2.05 -1.11
N VAL A 87 -6.55 2.94 -1.35
CA VAL A 87 -5.72 2.95 -2.56
C VAL A 87 -4.33 2.35 -2.35
N SER A 88 -4.03 1.81 -1.18
CA SER A 88 -2.76 1.22 -0.82
C SER A 88 -2.91 -0.20 -0.26
N PHE A 89 -3.01 -0.35 1.05
CA PHE A 89 -3.08 -1.66 1.70
C PHE A 89 -4.29 -2.48 1.27
N ASN A 90 -5.45 -1.88 1.03
CA ASN A 90 -6.63 -2.59 0.56
C ASN A 90 -6.53 -3.07 -0.91
N ARG A 91 -5.46 -2.71 -1.63
CA ARG A 91 -5.23 -3.14 -3.02
C ARG A 91 -4.19 -4.25 -3.17
N ILE A 92 -3.61 -4.77 -2.08
CA ILE A 92 -2.68 -5.90 -2.16
C ILE A 92 -3.33 -7.22 -1.77
N SER A 93 -2.74 -8.33 -2.21
CA SER A 93 -3.08 -9.68 -1.78
C SER A 93 -1.86 -10.57 -1.89
N VAL A 94 -1.61 -11.42 -0.88
CA VAL A 94 -0.59 -12.47 -0.94
C VAL A 94 -1.24 -13.84 -1.17
N ASP A 95 -2.16 -14.25 -0.33
CA ASP A 95 -2.71 -15.60 -0.28
C ASP A 95 -4.25 -15.66 -0.40
N GLY A 96 -4.92 -14.52 -0.37
CA GLY A 96 -6.38 -14.43 -0.41
C GLY A 96 -7.05 -14.60 0.95
N ASP A 97 -6.28 -14.84 2.03
CA ASP A 97 -6.80 -15.01 3.38
C ASP A 97 -6.87 -13.67 4.12
N THR A 98 -8.01 -13.39 4.74
CA THR A 98 -8.25 -12.16 5.51
C THR A 98 -8.08 -12.43 7.00
N SER A 99 -7.27 -11.61 7.68
CA SER A 99 -7.09 -11.68 9.13
C SER A 99 -8.16 -10.91 9.90
N THR A 100 -8.21 -11.13 11.20
CA THR A 100 -9.11 -10.47 12.15
C THR A 100 -8.45 -9.31 12.91
N ASN A 101 -7.14 -9.05 12.71
CA ASN A 101 -6.34 -8.19 13.59
C ASN A 101 -5.51 -7.11 12.86
N ASP A 102 -5.91 -6.70 11.65
CA ASP A 102 -5.22 -5.62 10.95
C ASP A 102 -5.25 -4.32 11.73
N THR A 103 -4.11 -3.67 11.74
CA THR A 103 -3.99 -2.37 12.36
C THR A 103 -3.13 -1.45 11.49
N CYS A 104 -3.70 -0.32 11.10
CA CYS A 104 -2.96 0.81 10.54
C CYS A 104 -3.24 2.04 11.38
N CYS A 105 -2.21 2.61 11.99
CA CYS A 105 -2.36 3.83 12.77
C CYS A 105 -1.38 4.91 12.35
N VAL A 106 -1.79 6.16 12.53
CA VAL A 106 -0.94 7.32 12.28
C VAL A 106 -0.94 8.22 13.50
N LEU A 107 0.24 8.67 13.90
CA LEU A 107 0.49 9.54 15.05
C LEU A 107 1.14 10.83 14.57
N ALA A 108 0.57 11.98 14.96
CA ALA A 108 1.07 13.31 14.63
C ALA A 108 1.42 14.08 15.90
N ASN A 109 2.60 14.71 15.96
CA ASN A 109 3.05 15.46 17.12
C ASN A 109 3.04 16.99 16.92
N GLY A 110 2.84 17.49 15.68
CA GLY A 110 2.73 18.91 15.37
C GLY A 110 4.04 19.69 15.39
N LEU A 111 5.19 19.03 15.50
CA LEU A 111 6.50 19.70 15.67
C LEU A 111 7.06 20.33 14.38
N ALA A 112 6.49 20.06 13.22
CA ALA A 112 6.88 20.72 11.96
C ALA A 112 6.59 22.23 11.97
N GLY A 113 5.63 22.67 12.80
CA GLY A 113 5.28 24.08 12.94
C GLY A 113 4.52 24.66 11.74
N ASN A 114 3.89 23.81 10.95
CA ASN A 114 2.94 24.21 9.91
C ASN A 114 1.63 24.71 10.55
N PRO A 115 0.81 25.51 9.85
CA PRO A 115 -0.56 25.78 10.28
C PRO A 115 -1.32 24.47 10.50
N VAL A 116 -2.12 24.42 11.58
CA VAL A 116 -2.88 23.18 11.86
C VAL A 116 -3.89 22.93 10.76
N ILE A 117 -3.85 21.74 10.15
CA ILE A 117 -4.82 21.32 9.15
C ILE A 117 -6.11 20.94 9.88
N THR A 118 -7.17 21.73 9.72
CA THR A 118 -8.49 21.51 10.35
C THR A 118 -9.60 21.28 9.35
N GLU A 119 -9.34 21.46 8.06
CA GLU A 119 -10.29 21.30 6.96
C GLU A 119 -9.60 20.78 5.69
N LYS A 120 -10.38 20.33 4.71
CA LYS A 120 -9.87 19.94 3.40
C LYS A 120 -9.47 21.18 2.60
N GLY A 121 -8.36 21.09 1.88
CA GLY A 121 -7.78 22.16 1.09
C GLY A 121 -6.35 21.80 0.67
N PRO A 122 -5.60 22.74 0.07
CA PRO A 122 -4.28 22.44 -0.52
C PRO A 122 -3.27 21.79 0.46
N ASP A 123 -3.24 22.22 1.73
CA ASP A 123 -2.38 21.67 2.75
C ASP A 123 -2.80 20.23 3.15
N TYR A 124 -4.12 19.97 3.21
CA TYR A 124 -4.65 18.63 3.41
C TYR A 124 -4.34 17.72 2.22
N ASP A 125 -4.52 18.21 1.00
CA ASP A 125 -4.23 17.44 -0.22
C ASP A 125 -2.76 17.06 -0.31
N ALA A 126 -1.84 17.99 0.04
CA ALA A 126 -0.41 17.72 0.11
C ALA A 126 -0.07 16.68 1.19
N PHE A 127 -0.76 16.71 2.33
CA PHE A 127 -0.63 15.70 3.38
C PHE A 127 -1.09 14.32 2.89
N VAL A 128 -2.27 14.24 2.27
CA VAL A 128 -2.82 12.98 1.73
C VAL A 128 -1.92 12.40 0.65
N GLU A 129 -1.37 13.22 -0.24
CA GLU A 129 -0.48 12.73 -1.30
C GLU A 129 0.83 12.16 -0.74
N ALA A 130 1.43 12.80 0.25
CA ALA A 130 2.63 12.29 0.90
C ALA A 130 2.32 10.99 1.69
N LEU A 131 1.20 10.94 2.40
CA LEU A 131 0.75 9.74 3.11
C LEU A 131 0.46 8.60 2.15
N ARG A 132 -0.17 8.88 0.99
CA ARG A 132 -0.42 7.91 -0.06
C ARG A 132 0.86 7.33 -0.62
N ALA A 133 1.84 8.17 -0.96
CA ALA A 133 3.15 7.73 -1.45
C ALA A 133 3.81 6.77 -0.45
N LEU A 134 3.82 7.12 0.84
CA LEU A 134 4.36 6.29 1.90
C LEU A 134 3.63 4.94 2.01
N CYS A 135 2.30 4.95 2.07
CA CYS A 135 1.49 3.74 2.25
C CYS A 135 1.52 2.81 1.03
N VAL A 136 1.50 3.36 -0.19
CA VAL A 136 1.60 2.55 -1.42
C VAL A 136 2.92 1.80 -1.49
N GLU A 137 4.04 2.45 -1.16
CA GLU A 137 5.34 1.79 -1.19
C GLU A 137 5.50 0.77 -0.06
N LEU A 138 4.96 1.03 1.14
CA LEU A 138 4.92 0.03 2.21
C LEU A 138 4.06 -1.18 1.82
N ALA A 139 2.91 -0.97 1.19
CA ALA A 139 2.03 -2.02 0.69
C ALA A 139 2.72 -2.88 -0.38
N LYS A 140 3.44 -2.26 -1.33
CA LYS A 140 4.25 -2.99 -2.32
C LYS A 140 5.36 -3.82 -1.68
N LYS A 141 6.07 -3.26 -0.68
CA LYS A 141 7.08 -3.99 0.09
C LYS A 141 6.48 -5.21 0.80
N MET A 142 5.26 -5.09 1.34
CA MET A 142 4.55 -6.23 1.95
C MET A 142 4.20 -7.29 0.91
N ALA A 143 3.61 -6.90 -0.22
CA ALA A 143 3.24 -7.84 -1.28
C ALA A 143 4.46 -8.53 -1.90
N SER A 144 5.59 -7.83 -2.03
CA SER A 144 6.84 -8.40 -2.58
C SER A 144 7.53 -9.38 -1.64
N ASP A 145 7.30 -9.27 -0.33
CA ASP A 145 7.85 -10.14 0.71
C ASP A 145 6.81 -11.19 1.19
N GLY A 146 5.82 -11.51 0.35
CA GLY A 146 4.84 -12.55 0.66
C GLY A 146 5.49 -13.91 0.89
N GLU A 147 4.91 -14.74 1.77
CA GLU A 147 5.41 -16.08 2.10
C GLU A 147 5.59 -16.91 0.82
N GLY A 148 6.84 -17.31 0.54
CA GLY A 148 7.20 -18.05 -0.67
C GLY A 148 7.14 -17.25 -1.97
N ALA A 149 6.92 -15.94 -1.93
CA ALA A 149 6.82 -15.10 -3.11
C ALA A 149 8.18 -15.00 -3.83
N THR A 150 8.15 -15.21 -5.14
CA THR A 150 9.32 -15.04 -6.03
C THR A 150 9.14 -13.87 -6.98
N HIS A 151 7.91 -13.37 -7.12
CA HIS A 151 7.54 -12.30 -8.03
C HIS A 151 6.54 -11.35 -7.38
N LEU A 152 6.65 -10.06 -7.65
CA LEU A 152 5.60 -9.08 -7.39
C LEU A 152 4.76 -8.92 -8.65
N ILE A 153 3.46 -9.18 -8.55
CA ILE A 153 2.51 -9.01 -9.65
C ILE A 153 1.78 -7.68 -9.46
N THR A 154 1.85 -6.83 -10.46
CA THR A 154 1.05 -5.59 -10.52
C THR A 154 0.04 -5.71 -11.65
N CYS A 155 -1.24 -5.59 -11.33
CA CYS A 155 -2.31 -5.52 -12.33
C CYS A 155 -2.84 -4.08 -12.40
N THR A 156 -2.81 -3.52 -13.61
CA THR A 156 -3.39 -2.19 -13.90
C THR A 156 -4.56 -2.37 -14.85
N VAL A 157 -5.74 -1.91 -14.46
CA VAL A 157 -6.95 -1.91 -15.28
C VAL A 157 -7.29 -0.48 -15.67
N THR A 158 -7.47 -0.25 -16.96
CA THR A 158 -7.86 1.04 -17.53
C THR A 158 -9.09 0.88 -18.40
N GLY A 159 -9.86 1.96 -18.58
CA GLY A 159 -11.05 1.95 -19.44
C GLY A 159 -12.26 1.22 -18.87
N ALA A 160 -12.26 0.84 -17.59
CA ALA A 160 -13.44 0.30 -16.92
C ALA A 160 -14.51 1.38 -16.72
N GLY A 161 -15.76 0.97 -16.51
CA GLY A 161 -16.89 1.87 -16.31
C GLY A 161 -16.81 2.72 -15.03
N SER A 162 -16.04 2.24 -14.03
CA SER A 162 -15.78 2.94 -12.76
C SER A 162 -14.46 2.49 -12.16
N GLU A 163 -13.91 3.27 -11.22
CA GLU A 163 -12.72 2.88 -10.45
C GLU A 163 -12.99 1.61 -9.62
N GLN A 164 -14.19 1.47 -9.06
CA GLN A 164 -14.59 0.28 -8.31
C GLN A 164 -14.57 -0.97 -9.19
N SER A 165 -15.11 -0.91 -10.40
CA SER A 165 -15.08 -2.03 -11.35
C SER A 165 -13.65 -2.36 -11.75
N ALA A 166 -12.80 -1.35 -11.99
CA ALA A 166 -11.38 -1.56 -12.28
C ALA A 166 -10.67 -2.27 -11.13
N GLU A 167 -10.93 -1.86 -9.89
CA GLU A 167 -10.36 -2.48 -8.69
C GLU A 167 -10.82 -3.93 -8.53
N THR A 168 -12.11 -4.21 -8.70
CA THR A 168 -12.69 -5.56 -8.60
C THR A 168 -12.02 -6.50 -9.61
N VAL A 169 -11.90 -6.07 -10.86
CA VAL A 169 -11.23 -6.84 -11.92
C VAL A 169 -9.75 -7.06 -11.59
N ALA A 170 -9.02 -6.00 -11.18
CA ALA A 170 -7.61 -6.10 -10.83
C ALA A 170 -7.38 -7.08 -9.68
N LYS A 171 -8.19 -7.00 -8.62
CA LYS A 171 -8.14 -7.93 -7.48
C LYS A 171 -8.43 -9.36 -7.88
N SER A 172 -9.39 -9.60 -8.76
CA SER A 172 -9.69 -10.93 -9.30
C SER A 172 -8.46 -11.51 -10.01
N VAL A 173 -7.76 -10.71 -10.81
CA VAL A 173 -6.56 -11.15 -11.55
C VAL A 173 -5.40 -11.47 -10.60
N ILE A 174 -5.04 -10.57 -9.68
CA ILE A 174 -3.93 -10.81 -8.75
C ILE A 174 -4.24 -11.90 -7.72
N GLY A 175 -5.51 -12.13 -7.40
CA GLY A 175 -5.97 -13.21 -6.52
C GLY A 175 -6.04 -14.59 -7.19
N SER A 176 -6.02 -14.65 -8.54
CA SER A 176 -6.16 -15.88 -9.29
C SER A 176 -4.98 -16.84 -9.08
N ALA A 177 -5.23 -18.01 -8.52
CA ALA A 177 -4.22 -19.05 -8.37
C ALA A 177 -3.62 -19.49 -9.73
N LEU A 178 -4.44 -19.55 -10.79
CA LEU A 178 -3.97 -19.90 -12.13
C LEU A 178 -3.08 -18.81 -12.73
N THR A 179 -3.40 -17.55 -12.54
CA THR A 179 -2.56 -16.43 -12.97
C THR A 179 -1.22 -16.42 -12.21
N LYS A 180 -1.25 -16.60 -10.89
CA LYS A 180 -0.04 -16.72 -10.06
C LYS A 180 0.84 -17.88 -10.51
N ALA A 181 0.26 -19.05 -10.76
CA ALA A 181 0.99 -20.22 -11.24
C ALA A 181 1.63 -20.02 -12.64
N ALA A 182 0.94 -19.29 -13.54
CA ALA A 182 1.52 -18.95 -14.84
C ALA A 182 2.74 -18.04 -14.69
N ILE A 183 2.61 -16.96 -13.89
CA ILE A 183 3.72 -16.00 -13.66
C ILE A 183 4.89 -16.68 -12.94
N PHE A 184 4.63 -17.54 -11.96
CA PHE A 184 5.66 -18.34 -11.30
C PHE A 184 6.43 -19.22 -12.32
N GLY A 185 5.73 -19.77 -13.31
CA GLY A 185 6.32 -20.54 -14.43
C GLY A 185 6.90 -19.69 -15.56
N ALA A 186 6.99 -18.36 -15.39
CA ALA A 186 7.42 -17.40 -16.42
C ALA A 186 6.59 -17.49 -17.72
N ASP A 187 5.31 -17.83 -17.61
CA ASP A 187 4.32 -17.93 -18.70
C ASP A 187 3.42 -16.70 -18.70
N ALA A 188 3.51 -15.86 -19.73
CA ALA A 188 2.64 -14.71 -19.95
C ALA A 188 1.25 -15.15 -20.45
N ASN A 189 0.53 -15.90 -19.63
CA ASN A 189 -0.72 -16.56 -19.99
C ASN A 189 -1.93 -15.61 -19.93
N TRP A 190 -2.13 -14.84 -20.99
CA TRP A 190 -3.27 -13.93 -21.12
C TRP A 190 -4.63 -14.64 -20.97
N GLY A 191 -4.74 -15.91 -21.37
CA GLY A 191 -5.99 -16.67 -21.22
C GLY A 191 -6.39 -16.86 -19.75
N ARG A 192 -5.42 -17.06 -18.84
CA ARG A 192 -5.69 -17.13 -17.40
C ARG A 192 -6.05 -15.77 -16.81
N VAL A 193 -5.49 -14.68 -17.35
CA VAL A 193 -5.87 -13.32 -16.97
C VAL A 193 -7.32 -13.05 -17.37
N LEU A 194 -7.71 -13.32 -18.63
CA LEU A 194 -9.09 -13.15 -19.08
C LEU A 194 -10.08 -14.04 -18.32
N CYS A 195 -9.68 -15.27 -17.98
CA CYS A 195 -10.49 -16.14 -17.13
C CYS A 195 -10.74 -15.51 -15.77
N ALA A 196 -9.69 -14.94 -15.13
CA ALA A 196 -9.82 -14.24 -13.85
C ALA A 196 -10.71 -13.00 -13.95
N MET A 197 -10.62 -12.25 -15.04
CA MET A 197 -11.53 -11.14 -15.32
C MET A 197 -12.97 -11.62 -15.45
N GLY A 198 -13.21 -12.73 -16.17
CA GLY A 198 -14.55 -13.25 -16.45
C GLY A 198 -15.33 -13.69 -15.21
N TYR A 199 -14.66 -14.13 -14.14
CA TYR A 199 -15.33 -14.48 -12.87
C TYR A 199 -15.24 -13.38 -11.80
N SER A 200 -14.79 -12.19 -12.15
CA SER A 200 -14.71 -11.06 -11.22
C SER A 200 -16.09 -10.58 -10.73
N GLY A 201 -17.15 -10.91 -11.44
CA GLY A 201 -18.49 -10.41 -11.20
C GLY A 201 -18.81 -9.07 -11.88
N GLU A 202 -17.83 -8.47 -12.57
CA GLU A 202 -18.01 -7.24 -13.33
C GLU A 202 -18.45 -7.55 -14.77
N ASP A 203 -19.30 -6.70 -15.32
CA ASP A 203 -19.78 -6.80 -16.70
C ASP A 203 -18.87 -5.99 -17.63
N PHE A 204 -18.32 -6.66 -18.64
CA PHE A 204 -17.48 -6.06 -19.69
C PHE A 204 -17.57 -6.86 -21.00
N ASN A 205 -17.28 -6.20 -22.11
CA ASN A 205 -17.23 -6.87 -23.41
C ASN A 205 -15.84 -7.51 -23.62
N PRO A 206 -15.71 -8.86 -23.61
CA PRO A 206 -14.42 -9.54 -23.76
C PRO A 206 -13.74 -9.26 -25.10
N ASP A 207 -14.48 -8.95 -26.16
CA ASP A 207 -13.93 -8.64 -27.49
C ASP A 207 -13.24 -7.25 -27.54
N LYS A 208 -13.37 -6.45 -26.48
CA LYS A 208 -12.77 -5.12 -26.35
C LYS A 208 -11.67 -5.07 -25.28
N VAL A 209 -11.18 -6.23 -24.85
CA VAL A 209 -10.14 -6.31 -23.83
C VAL A 209 -8.79 -6.53 -24.49
N ASP A 210 -7.85 -5.65 -24.20
CA ASP A 210 -6.43 -5.84 -24.49
C ASP A 210 -5.69 -6.26 -23.20
N ALA A 211 -4.92 -7.35 -23.25
CA ALA A 211 -4.10 -7.83 -22.16
C ALA A 211 -2.62 -7.74 -22.54
N VAL A 212 -1.85 -6.97 -21.78
CA VAL A 212 -0.41 -6.79 -22.01
C VAL A 212 0.35 -7.23 -20.77
N SER A 213 1.40 -8.02 -20.95
CA SER A 213 2.28 -8.47 -19.87
C SER A 213 3.68 -7.89 -20.04
N TYR A 214 4.23 -7.37 -18.95
CA TYR A 214 5.59 -6.85 -18.90
C TYR A 214 6.37 -7.59 -17.80
N THR A 215 7.64 -7.92 -18.07
CA THR A 215 8.53 -8.48 -17.05
C THR A 215 9.21 -7.41 -16.21
N HIS A 216 9.33 -6.18 -16.73
CA HIS A 216 9.79 -4.99 -16.02
C HIS A 216 9.03 -3.77 -16.52
N LEU A 217 8.49 -2.98 -15.62
CA LEU A 217 8.00 -1.65 -15.91
C LEU A 217 9.18 -0.66 -15.74
N THR A 218 9.95 -0.46 -16.80
CA THR A 218 10.67 0.79 -16.93
C THR A 218 9.66 1.82 -17.42
N LEU A 219 9.48 2.90 -16.66
CA LEU A 219 8.70 4.03 -17.16
C LEU A 219 9.24 4.43 -18.54
N PRO A 220 8.40 4.52 -19.59
CA PRO A 220 8.86 4.98 -20.87
C PRO A 220 9.40 6.40 -20.69
N THR A 221 10.64 6.62 -21.12
CA THR A 221 11.29 7.94 -21.10
C THR A 221 10.76 8.87 -22.20
N THR A 222 9.82 8.39 -23.01
CA THR A 222 9.13 9.17 -24.04
C THR A 222 7.62 9.06 -23.85
N PRO A 223 6.89 10.21 -23.84
CA PRO A 223 5.44 10.17 -23.88
C PRO A 223 5.00 9.56 -25.22
N TYR A 224 4.07 8.61 -25.18
CA TYR A 224 3.37 8.19 -26.39
C TYR A 224 2.55 9.40 -26.90
N VAL A 225 2.79 9.77 -28.14
CA VAL A 225 1.99 10.76 -28.88
C VAL A 225 0.75 10.08 -29.42
#